data_8872f0e655499ce3430a011ec97a4091
#
_entry.id   8872f0e655499ce3430a011ec97a4091
#
_cell.length_a   1.000
_cell.length_b   1.000
_cell.length_c   1.000
_cell.angle_alpha   90.00
_cell.angle_beta   90.00
_cell.angle_gamma   90.00
#
_symmetry.space_group_name_H-M   'P 1'
#
loop_
_entity.id
_entity.type
_entity.pdbx_description
1 polymer ?
#
loop_
_entity_poly.entity_id
_entity_poly.type
_entity_poly.pdbx_seq_one_letter_code
_entity_poly.pdbx_strand_id
1 'polypeptide(L)'
;KSNNMKAFTAFAPASIGNVSLGFDVLGAALAPVDGTKLGDEVEIKAAESFSLETVGRFAHKLPGDADSNIVTKCYHYFCEQMEKAGKTTSPVALTLHKNLPIGSGLGSSASSIVAAFAALNAYFDTPFDEDTLLIMMGELEGQISGSIHYDNVAPCYLGGMTLMTGSDAPVTLSLPLNDEWYYAVCYSGISVSTAAARDILPKQVEMATALTFG
;
A
#
# COMPACT_ATOMS: atom_id res chain seq x y z
N LYS A 1 -30.37 7.22 23.44
CA LYS A 1 -29.57 7.97 22.43
C LYS A 1 -28.59 6.98 21.85
N SER A 2 -28.80 6.53 20.61
CA SER A 2 -27.86 5.69 19.87
C SER A 2 -26.59 6.54 19.67
N ASN A 3 -25.51 6.19 20.35
CA ASN A 3 -24.19 6.70 20.02
C ASN A 3 -23.89 6.15 18.61
N ASN A 4 -24.02 6.99 17.61
CA ASN A 4 -23.53 6.68 16.26
C ASN A 4 -22.01 6.63 16.39
N MET A 5 -21.45 5.45 16.65
CA MET A 5 -20.01 5.28 16.76
C MET A 5 -19.42 5.58 15.37
N LYS A 6 -18.51 6.56 15.31
CA LYS A 6 -17.76 6.91 14.10
C LYS A 6 -17.05 5.65 13.61
N ALA A 7 -17.35 5.22 12.41
CA ALA A 7 -16.73 4.08 11.76
C ALA A 7 -16.47 4.42 10.30
N PHE A 8 -15.36 3.92 9.76
CA PHE A 8 -14.99 4.07 8.36
C PHE A 8 -14.50 2.74 7.79
N THR A 9 -14.65 2.59 6.50
CA THR A 9 -14.05 1.48 5.75
C THR A 9 -13.33 2.07 4.55
N ALA A 10 -12.05 1.74 4.41
CA ALA A 10 -11.27 2.09 3.24
C ALA A 10 -10.94 0.83 2.45
N PHE A 11 -11.10 0.90 1.12
CA PHE A 11 -10.68 -0.10 0.17
C PHE A 11 -9.46 0.39 -0.59
N ALA A 12 -8.48 -0.50 -0.79
CA ALA A 12 -7.32 -0.24 -1.61
C ALA A 12 -7.15 -1.34 -2.66
N PRO A 13 -7.04 -1.00 -3.96
CA PRO A 13 -6.98 -1.98 -5.03
C PRO A 13 -5.66 -2.74 -5.06
N ALA A 14 -5.63 -3.85 -5.78
CA ALA A 14 -4.39 -4.45 -6.23
C ALA A 14 -3.62 -3.50 -7.15
N SER A 15 -2.31 -3.64 -7.18
CA SER A 15 -1.42 -2.88 -8.06
C SER A 15 -0.32 -3.76 -8.63
N ILE A 16 0.21 -3.35 -9.77
CA ILE A 16 1.41 -3.93 -10.36
C ILE A 16 2.49 -2.85 -10.42
N GLY A 17 3.66 -3.16 -9.88
CA GLY A 17 4.86 -2.34 -10.00
C GLY A 17 5.70 -2.76 -11.20
N ASN A 18 6.75 -2.01 -11.49
CA ASN A 18 7.67 -2.29 -12.59
C ASN A 18 6.95 -2.50 -13.95
N VAL A 19 5.98 -1.64 -14.25
CA VAL A 19 5.24 -1.69 -15.52
C VAL A 19 6.15 -1.18 -16.62
N SER A 20 6.56 -2.11 -17.54
CA SER A 20 7.44 -1.78 -18.67
C SER A 20 8.87 -1.37 -18.24
N LEU A 21 9.40 -0.30 -18.82
CA LEU A 21 10.80 0.13 -18.65
C LEU A 21 11.08 0.76 -17.29
N GLY A 22 12.33 0.65 -16.84
CA GLY A 22 12.80 1.18 -15.57
C GLY A 22 12.62 0.17 -14.43
N PHE A 23 13.17 0.53 -13.27
CA PHE A 23 13.06 -0.24 -12.04
C PHE A 23 12.50 0.67 -10.94
N ASP A 24 11.40 0.25 -10.30
CA ASP A 24 10.64 1.04 -9.32
C ASP A 24 10.11 2.39 -9.89
N VAL A 25 9.87 2.48 -11.20
CA VAL A 25 9.55 3.73 -11.90
C VAL A 25 8.06 3.85 -12.23
N LEU A 26 7.46 2.78 -12.76
CA LEU A 26 6.07 2.78 -13.20
C LEU A 26 5.25 1.77 -12.42
N GLY A 27 4.08 2.20 -11.96
CA GLY A 27 3.10 1.35 -11.33
C GLY A 27 1.69 1.61 -11.85
N ALA A 28 0.82 0.60 -11.76
CA ALA A 28 -0.57 0.72 -12.16
C ALA A 28 -1.51 0.05 -11.17
N ALA A 29 -2.63 0.71 -10.88
CA ALA A 29 -3.74 0.12 -10.14
C ALA A 29 -4.56 -0.82 -11.03
N LEU A 30 -5.13 -1.86 -10.44
CA LEU A 30 -5.94 -2.85 -11.13
C LEU A 30 -7.41 -2.74 -10.72
N ALA A 31 -8.28 -2.65 -11.70
CA ALA A 31 -9.72 -2.73 -11.52
C ALA A 31 -10.27 -3.85 -12.42
N PRO A 32 -10.86 -4.92 -11.84
CA PRO A 32 -11.47 -5.98 -12.63
C PRO A 32 -12.59 -5.47 -13.55
N VAL A 33 -12.61 -5.94 -14.80
CA VAL A 33 -13.58 -5.51 -15.81
C VAL A 33 -15.03 -5.87 -15.48
N ASP A 34 -15.25 -6.86 -14.62
CA ASP A 34 -16.56 -7.27 -14.13
C ASP A 34 -17.06 -6.45 -12.92
N GLY A 35 -16.28 -5.44 -12.50
CA GLY A 35 -16.62 -4.59 -11.37
C GLY A 35 -16.43 -5.22 -9.99
N THR A 36 -15.87 -6.43 -9.90
CA THR A 36 -15.55 -7.04 -8.60
C THR A 36 -14.41 -6.29 -7.92
N LYS A 37 -14.37 -6.34 -6.59
CA LYS A 37 -13.27 -5.75 -5.82
C LYS A 37 -12.07 -6.69 -5.80
N LEU A 38 -10.93 -6.21 -6.26
CA LEU A 38 -9.64 -6.88 -6.15
C LEU A 38 -8.71 -6.02 -5.31
N GLY A 39 -8.64 -6.28 -4.03
CA GLY A 39 -7.90 -5.47 -3.06
C GLY A 39 -8.24 -5.82 -1.63
N ASP A 40 -7.57 -5.17 -0.69
CA ASP A 40 -7.82 -5.29 0.73
C ASP A 40 -8.72 -4.15 1.23
N GLU A 41 -9.37 -4.36 2.37
CA GLU A 41 -10.16 -3.34 3.06
C GLU A 41 -9.70 -3.25 4.52
N VAL A 42 -9.76 -2.06 5.09
CA VAL A 42 -9.58 -1.83 6.53
C VAL A 42 -10.79 -1.09 7.07
N GLU A 43 -11.44 -1.73 8.04
CA GLU A 43 -12.48 -1.09 8.83
C GLU A 43 -11.84 -0.51 10.10
N ILE A 44 -12.31 0.68 10.51
CA ILE A 44 -11.87 1.36 11.73
C ILE A 44 -13.07 1.85 12.53
N LYS A 45 -13.02 1.64 13.84
CA LYS A 45 -14.03 2.14 14.78
C LYS A 45 -13.39 2.51 16.12
N ALA A 46 -14.07 3.35 16.91
CA ALA A 46 -13.66 3.69 18.26
C ALA A 46 -13.58 2.44 19.14
N ALA A 47 -12.59 2.40 20.04
CA ALA A 47 -12.41 1.33 21.02
C ALA A 47 -11.80 1.88 22.33
N GLU A 48 -11.85 1.10 23.39
CA GLU A 48 -11.22 1.45 24.67
C GLU A 48 -9.70 1.21 24.65
N SER A 49 -9.26 0.27 23.83
CA SER A 49 -7.85 -0.05 23.57
C SER A 49 -7.65 -0.43 22.12
N PHE A 50 -6.41 -0.28 21.62
CA PHE A 50 -6.07 -0.72 20.27
C PHE A 50 -6.26 -2.22 20.13
N SER A 51 -6.85 -2.63 19.00
CA SER A 51 -6.94 -4.03 18.60
C SER A 51 -6.93 -4.15 17.08
N LEU A 52 -6.42 -5.27 16.58
CA LEU A 52 -6.46 -5.64 15.18
C LEU A 52 -7.06 -7.04 15.04
N GLU A 53 -8.12 -7.14 14.25
CA GLU A 53 -8.65 -8.40 13.76
C GLU A 53 -8.27 -8.56 12.29
N THR A 54 -7.94 -9.78 11.88
CA THR A 54 -7.64 -10.08 10.48
C THR A 54 -8.59 -11.15 9.98
N VAL A 55 -9.33 -10.83 8.93
CA VAL A 55 -10.31 -11.70 8.26
C VAL A 55 -10.05 -11.72 6.75
N GLY A 56 -10.83 -12.48 6.01
CA GLY A 56 -10.73 -12.55 4.56
C GLY A 56 -9.99 -13.78 4.06
N ARG A 57 -9.94 -13.90 2.74
CA ARG A 57 -9.51 -15.11 2.03
C ARG A 57 -8.09 -15.55 2.37
N PHE A 58 -7.19 -14.60 2.60
CA PHE A 58 -5.76 -14.85 2.84
C PHE A 58 -5.31 -14.51 4.27
N ALA A 59 -6.23 -14.22 5.19
CA ALA A 59 -5.93 -13.92 6.58
C ALA A 59 -5.05 -14.99 7.25
N HIS A 60 -5.30 -16.26 6.96
CA HIS A 60 -4.57 -17.41 7.50
C HIS A 60 -3.09 -17.48 7.06
N LYS A 61 -2.67 -16.64 6.10
CA LYS A 61 -1.27 -16.54 5.63
C LYS A 61 -0.47 -15.45 6.34
N LEU A 62 -1.13 -14.60 7.12
CA LEU A 62 -0.46 -13.55 7.90
C LEU A 62 0.10 -14.13 9.21
N PRO A 63 1.12 -13.46 9.80
CA PRO A 63 1.60 -13.81 11.11
C PRO A 63 0.46 -13.84 12.13
N GLY A 64 0.46 -14.85 13.01
CA GLY A 64 -0.55 -14.98 14.07
C GLY A 64 -0.40 -13.94 15.19
N ASP A 65 0.75 -13.28 15.26
CA ASP A 65 1.02 -12.19 16.18
C ASP A 65 0.58 -10.85 15.57
N ALA A 66 -0.35 -10.17 16.26
CA ALA A 66 -0.89 -8.89 15.81
C ALA A 66 0.20 -7.80 15.71
N ASP A 67 1.21 -7.81 16.58
CA ASP A 67 2.29 -6.82 16.59
C ASP A 67 3.20 -6.93 15.36
N SER A 68 3.30 -8.12 14.79
CA SER A 68 4.05 -8.36 13.55
C SER A 68 3.26 -7.96 12.28
N ASN A 69 1.97 -7.67 12.40
CA ASN A 69 1.13 -7.30 11.27
C ASN A 69 1.45 -5.88 10.78
N ILE A 70 1.55 -5.71 9.46
CA ILE A 70 1.87 -4.40 8.87
C ILE A 70 0.83 -3.34 9.21
N VAL A 71 -0.46 -3.70 9.35
CA VAL A 71 -1.52 -2.76 9.71
C VAL A 71 -1.35 -2.23 11.13
N THR A 72 -0.88 -3.05 12.08
CA THR A 72 -0.48 -2.60 13.41
C THR A 72 0.66 -1.59 13.34
N LYS A 73 1.67 -1.86 12.51
CA LYS A 73 2.78 -0.92 12.30
C LYS A 73 2.30 0.39 11.68
N CYS A 74 1.36 0.35 10.71
CA CYS A 74 0.74 1.54 10.15
C CYS A 74 0.04 2.38 11.24
N TYR A 75 -0.72 1.75 12.14
CA TYR A 75 -1.39 2.44 13.23
C TYR A 75 -0.39 3.14 14.16
N HIS A 76 0.63 2.44 14.63
CA HIS A 76 1.62 3.04 15.53
C HIS A 76 2.40 4.17 14.86
N TYR A 77 2.81 3.97 13.60
CA TYR A 77 3.48 5.01 12.84
C TYR A 77 2.58 6.23 12.60
N PHE A 78 1.31 6.03 12.26
CA PHE A 78 0.34 7.11 12.09
C PHE A 78 0.16 7.91 13.39
N CYS A 79 0.02 7.22 14.54
CA CYS A 79 -0.08 7.87 15.85
C CYS A 79 1.17 8.68 16.20
N GLU A 80 2.36 8.16 15.91
CA GLU A 80 3.63 8.89 16.09
C GLU A 80 3.68 10.17 15.25
N GLN A 81 3.26 10.12 13.98
CA GLN A 81 3.22 11.30 13.12
C GLN A 81 2.16 12.32 13.59
N MET A 82 1.02 11.85 14.10
CA MET A 82 0.01 12.71 14.73
C MET A 82 0.58 13.45 15.93
N GLU A 83 1.31 12.75 16.81
CA GLU A 83 1.96 13.34 17.99
C GLU A 83 3.00 14.39 17.58
N LYS A 84 3.85 14.07 16.59
CA LYS A 84 4.84 15.03 16.03
C LYS A 84 4.18 16.27 15.45
N ALA A 85 2.98 16.15 14.90
CA ALA A 85 2.17 17.26 14.40
C ALA A 85 1.37 17.98 15.50
N GLY A 86 1.56 17.62 16.77
CA GLY A 86 0.83 18.20 17.90
C GLY A 86 -0.67 17.84 17.95
N LYS A 87 -1.06 16.75 17.29
CA LYS A 87 -2.42 16.25 17.23
C LYS A 87 -2.60 15.05 18.17
N THR A 88 -3.81 14.85 18.66
CA THR A 88 -4.12 13.74 19.57
C THR A 88 -4.77 12.59 18.83
N THR A 89 -4.49 11.38 19.28
CA THR A 89 -5.14 10.15 18.84
C THR A 89 -5.97 9.54 19.95
N SER A 90 -6.87 8.66 19.60
CA SER A 90 -7.62 7.81 20.52
C SER A 90 -7.49 6.35 20.10
N PRO A 91 -7.64 5.41 21.04
CA PRO A 91 -7.61 3.99 20.71
C PRO A 91 -8.71 3.62 19.72
N VAL A 92 -8.38 2.70 18.80
CA VAL A 92 -9.28 2.22 17.76
C VAL A 92 -9.20 0.70 17.63
N ALA A 93 -10.29 0.10 17.17
CA ALA A 93 -10.29 -1.28 16.69
C ALA A 93 -10.23 -1.25 15.15
N LEU A 94 -9.27 -1.98 14.60
CA LEU A 94 -9.09 -2.18 13.17
C LEU A 94 -9.50 -3.61 12.79
N THR A 95 -10.11 -3.76 11.61
CA THR A 95 -10.33 -5.06 10.99
C THR A 95 -9.74 -5.03 9.59
N LEU A 96 -8.72 -5.85 9.36
CA LEU A 96 -8.13 -6.04 8.03
C LEU A 96 -8.83 -7.18 7.30
N HIS A 97 -9.46 -6.89 6.18
CA HIS A 97 -9.97 -7.88 5.22
C HIS A 97 -8.87 -8.20 4.21
N LYS A 98 -8.10 -9.25 4.48
CA LYS A 98 -6.98 -9.68 3.63
C LYS A 98 -7.46 -10.51 2.46
N ASN A 99 -7.69 -9.87 1.32
CA ASN A 99 -8.27 -10.49 0.12
C ASN A 99 -7.28 -10.68 -1.03
N LEU A 100 -6.07 -10.11 -0.93
CA LEU A 100 -5.00 -10.34 -1.90
C LEU A 100 -4.01 -11.42 -1.44
N PRO A 101 -3.57 -12.30 -2.35
CA PRO A 101 -2.57 -13.31 -2.03
C PRO A 101 -1.21 -12.65 -1.75
N ILE A 102 -0.52 -13.14 -0.70
CA ILE A 102 0.77 -12.61 -0.27
C ILE A 102 1.88 -13.11 -1.22
N GLY A 103 2.80 -12.23 -1.59
CA GLY A 103 3.91 -12.55 -2.49
C GLY A 103 3.48 -12.86 -3.92
N SER A 104 2.36 -12.32 -4.35
CA SER A 104 1.74 -12.58 -5.66
C SER A 104 2.21 -11.65 -6.78
N GLY A 105 2.93 -10.58 -6.48
CA GLY A 105 3.21 -9.50 -7.42
C GLY A 105 2.02 -8.55 -7.66
N LEU A 106 0.95 -8.67 -6.87
CA LEU A 106 -0.27 -7.84 -6.99
C LEU A 106 -0.32 -6.69 -5.98
N GLY A 107 0.81 -6.28 -5.43
CA GLY A 107 0.86 -5.20 -4.44
C GLY A 107 0.11 -5.53 -3.14
N SER A 108 0.20 -6.78 -2.67
CA SER A 108 -0.59 -7.25 -1.51
C SER A 108 -0.26 -6.51 -0.22
N SER A 109 1.01 -6.17 0.07
CA SER A 109 1.39 -5.35 1.22
C SER A 109 0.96 -3.89 1.02
N ALA A 110 1.19 -3.33 -0.16
CA ALA A 110 0.78 -1.97 -0.51
C ALA A 110 -0.74 -1.77 -0.32
N SER A 111 -1.57 -2.73 -0.75
CA SER A 111 -3.02 -2.67 -0.56
C SER A 111 -3.41 -2.61 0.92
N SER A 112 -2.81 -3.45 1.78
CA SER A 112 -3.07 -3.40 3.24
C SER A 112 -2.60 -2.08 3.86
N ILE A 113 -1.42 -1.57 3.48
CA ILE A 113 -0.85 -0.29 3.95
C ILE A 113 -1.76 0.87 3.55
N VAL A 114 -2.11 0.97 2.27
CA VAL A 114 -2.93 2.05 1.73
C VAL A 114 -4.31 2.06 2.38
N ALA A 115 -4.97 0.90 2.48
CA ALA A 115 -6.26 0.79 3.15
C ALA A 115 -6.19 1.23 4.63
N ALA A 116 -5.13 0.83 5.36
CA ALA A 116 -4.92 1.22 6.74
C ALA A 116 -4.74 2.75 6.91
N PHE A 117 -3.83 3.36 6.15
CA PHE A 117 -3.59 4.80 6.23
C PHE A 117 -4.81 5.62 5.77
N ALA A 118 -5.50 5.19 4.72
CA ALA A 118 -6.72 5.87 4.26
C ALA A 118 -7.83 5.82 5.33
N ALA A 119 -8.04 4.66 5.96
CA ALA A 119 -9.00 4.51 7.04
C ALA A 119 -8.64 5.37 8.26
N LEU A 120 -7.37 5.34 8.69
CA LEU A 120 -6.87 6.15 9.80
C LEU A 120 -7.02 7.65 9.51
N ASN A 121 -6.60 8.09 8.33
CA ASN A 121 -6.68 9.50 7.97
C ASN A 121 -8.13 10.00 7.93
N ALA A 122 -9.05 9.23 7.36
CA ALA A 122 -10.47 9.56 7.36
C ALA A 122 -11.08 9.56 8.77
N TYR A 123 -10.69 8.61 9.62
CA TYR A 123 -11.18 8.51 10.99
C TYR A 123 -10.76 9.71 11.84
N PHE A 124 -9.53 10.18 11.71
CA PHE A 124 -8.99 11.33 12.46
C PHE A 124 -9.20 12.67 11.74
N ASP A 125 -10.22 12.78 10.88
CA ASP A 125 -10.62 14.03 10.19
C ASP A 125 -9.55 14.60 9.26
N THR A 126 -8.87 13.73 8.52
CA THR A 126 -7.90 14.05 7.45
C THR A 126 -6.76 14.96 7.92
N PRO A 127 -5.98 14.52 8.95
CA PRO A 127 -4.90 15.33 9.49
C PRO A 127 -3.73 15.52 8.54
N PHE A 128 -3.55 14.63 7.57
CA PHE A 128 -2.46 14.65 6.59
C PHE A 128 -3.01 14.79 5.17
N ASP A 129 -2.30 15.54 4.34
CA ASP A 129 -2.57 15.66 2.92
C ASP A 129 -2.10 14.43 2.13
N GLU A 130 -2.41 14.40 0.85
CA GLU A 130 -2.15 13.28 -0.05
C GLU A 130 -0.65 12.96 -0.16
N ASP A 131 0.19 13.97 -0.35
CA ASP A 131 1.64 13.79 -0.48
C ASP A 131 2.26 13.24 0.80
N THR A 132 1.87 13.80 1.95
CA THR A 132 2.35 13.33 3.26
C THR A 132 1.96 11.87 3.50
N LEU A 133 0.70 11.50 3.22
CA LEU A 133 0.25 10.12 3.35
C LEU A 133 1.00 9.16 2.43
N LEU A 134 1.24 9.57 1.17
CA LEU A 134 1.96 8.74 0.23
C LEU A 134 3.40 8.48 0.68
N ILE A 135 4.08 9.51 1.22
CA ILE A 135 5.42 9.35 1.81
C ILE A 135 5.39 8.36 2.98
N MET A 136 4.43 8.51 3.90
CA MET A 136 4.25 7.59 5.03
C MET A 136 4.01 6.14 4.57
N MET A 137 3.19 5.94 3.53
CA MET A 137 2.92 4.62 2.93
C MET A 137 4.20 4.00 2.34
N GLY A 138 5.00 4.78 1.61
CA GLY A 138 6.27 4.33 1.04
C GLY A 138 7.30 3.95 2.09
N GLU A 139 7.38 4.69 3.19
CA GLU A 139 8.26 4.38 4.32
C GLU A 139 7.90 3.05 4.98
N LEU A 140 6.60 2.76 5.16
CA LEU A 140 6.13 1.48 5.70
C LEU A 140 6.39 0.32 4.73
N GLU A 141 6.17 0.51 3.42
CA GLU A 141 6.50 -0.50 2.41
C GLU A 141 8.00 -0.78 2.40
N GLY A 142 8.83 0.25 2.58
CA GLY A 142 10.30 0.13 2.69
C GLY A 142 10.75 -0.73 3.88
N GLN A 143 10.03 -0.73 4.98
CA GLN A 143 10.32 -1.60 6.13
C GLN A 143 10.12 -3.09 5.83
N ILE A 144 9.25 -3.42 4.86
CA ILE A 144 9.01 -4.81 4.43
C ILE A 144 10.02 -5.23 3.36
N SER A 145 10.21 -4.38 2.35
CA SER A 145 10.99 -4.71 1.14
C SER A 145 12.47 -4.44 1.27
N GLY A 146 12.89 -3.69 2.32
CA GLY A 146 14.27 -3.30 2.56
C GLY A 146 14.72 -2.03 1.83
N SER A 147 13.86 -1.43 1.02
CA SER A 147 14.10 -0.12 0.37
C SER A 147 12.79 0.61 0.13
N ILE A 148 12.79 1.94 0.25
CA ILE A 148 11.62 2.77 -0.04
C ILE A 148 11.38 2.76 -1.54
N HIS A 149 10.16 2.41 -1.95
CA HIS A 149 9.68 2.48 -3.33
C HIS A 149 8.18 2.73 -3.34
N TYR A 150 7.68 3.37 -4.38
CA TYR A 150 6.29 3.84 -4.45
C TYR A 150 5.50 3.19 -5.60
N ASP A 151 6.13 2.39 -6.43
CA ASP A 151 5.55 1.84 -7.66
C ASP A 151 4.33 0.93 -7.45
N ASN A 152 4.13 0.43 -6.22
CA ASN A 152 2.89 -0.25 -5.81
C ASN A 152 1.99 0.65 -4.97
N VAL A 153 2.52 1.36 -3.96
CA VAL A 153 1.68 2.17 -3.05
C VAL A 153 1.07 3.38 -3.76
N ALA A 154 1.80 4.02 -4.68
CA ALA A 154 1.30 5.20 -5.38
C ALA A 154 0.08 4.89 -6.27
N PRO A 155 0.12 3.92 -7.20
CA PRO A 155 -1.07 3.61 -7.99
C PRO A 155 -2.19 3.01 -7.14
N CYS A 156 -1.87 2.24 -6.10
CA CYS A 156 -2.85 1.70 -5.18
C CYS A 156 -3.63 2.81 -4.46
N TYR A 157 -2.97 3.92 -4.09
CA TYR A 157 -3.57 5.05 -3.39
C TYR A 157 -4.25 6.04 -4.34
N LEU A 158 -3.57 6.43 -5.43
CA LEU A 158 -4.03 7.47 -6.36
C LEU A 158 -4.90 6.92 -7.49
N GLY A 159 -4.81 5.63 -7.77
CA GLY A 159 -5.43 5.00 -8.94
C GLY A 159 -4.63 5.19 -10.22
N GLY A 160 -5.10 4.57 -11.30
CA GLY A 160 -4.53 4.71 -12.63
C GLY A 160 -3.09 4.22 -12.75
N MET A 161 -2.30 4.90 -13.57
CA MET A 161 -0.86 4.65 -13.75
C MET A 161 -0.07 5.83 -13.19
N THR A 162 0.98 5.52 -12.44
CA THR A 162 1.83 6.50 -11.78
C THR A 162 3.30 6.34 -12.18
N LEU A 163 3.96 7.47 -12.38
CA LEU A 163 5.40 7.58 -12.64
C LEU A 163 6.09 8.09 -11.38
N MET A 164 7.10 7.39 -10.90
CA MET A 164 7.93 7.83 -9.77
C MET A 164 8.91 8.91 -10.23
N THR A 165 8.96 10.02 -9.50
CA THR A 165 9.79 11.18 -9.83
C THR A 165 11.05 11.28 -8.99
N GLY A 166 11.12 10.54 -7.88
CA GLY A 166 12.24 10.58 -6.95
C GLY A 166 11.81 10.39 -5.51
N SER A 167 12.62 10.89 -4.58
CA SER A 167 12.39 10.82 -3.14
C SER A 167 11.73 12.06 -2.53
N ASP A 168 11.75 13.19 -3.26
CA ASP A 168 11.19 14.47 -2.80
C ASP A 168 9.80 14.69 -3.38
N ALA A 169 8.93 15.33 -2.62
CA ALA A 169 7.56 15.60 -3.06
C ALA A 169 7.53 16.61 -4.24
N PRO A 170 6.68 16.38 -5.24
CA PRO A 170 5.82 15.22 -5.41
C PRO A 170 6.61 13.96 -5.80
N VAL A 171 6.47 12.88 -5.06
CA VAL A 171 7.20 11.63 -5.32
C VAL A 171 6.67 10.85 -6.53
N THR A 172 5.55 11.27 -7.08
CA THR A 172 4.89 10.62 -8.21
C THR A 172 4.08 11.60 -9.06
N LEU A 173 3.88 11.23 -10.31
CA LEU A 173 2.98 11.89 -11.26
C LEU A 173 2.01 10.89 -11.83
N SER A 174 0.72 11.26 -11.95
CA SER A 174 -0.27 10.47 -12.65
C SER A 174 -0.05 10.57 -14.16
N LEU A 175 -0.07 9.43 -14.84
CA LEU A 175 0.05 9.35 -16.29
C LEU A 175 -1.33 9.17 -16.93
N PRO A 176 -1.60 9.79 -18.08
CA PRO A 176 -2.82 9.56 -18.82
C PRO A 176 -2.85 8.10 -19.33
N LEU A 177 -3.97 7.43 -19.17
CA LEU A 177 -4.24 6.11 -19.72
C LEU A 177 -5.27 6.20 -20.84
N ASN A 178 -5.15 5.30 -21.81
CA ASN A 178 -6.21 5.10 -22.78
C ASN A 178 -7.27 4.17 -22.16
N ASP A 179 -8.51 4.61 -22.12
CA ASP A 179 -9.65 3.87 -21.53
C ASP A 179 -9.96 2.55 -22.25
N GLU A 180 -9.43 2.36 -23.47
CA GLU A 180 -9.57 1.12 -24.23
C GLU A 180 -8.47 0.08 -23.91
N TRP A 181 -7.51 0.40 -23.04
CA TRP A 181 -6.45 -0.52 -22.67
C TRP A 181 -6.88 -1.41 -21.50
N TYR A 182 -6.52 -2.69 -21.62
CA TYR A 182 -6.76 -3.68 -20.59
C TYR A 182 -5.47 -4.43 -20.24
N TYR A 183 -5.32 -4.74 -18.97
CA TYR A 183 -4.26 -5.61 -18.48
C TYR A 183 -4.78 -7.04 -18.39
N ALA A 184 -4.05 -8.00 -18.96
CA ALA A 184 -4.26 -9.41 -18.65
C ALA A 184 -3.26 -9.82 -17.57
N VAL A 185 -3.76 -10.14 -16.37
CA VAL A 185 -2.94 -10.51 -15.22
C VAL A 185 -3.14 -11.98 -14.91
N CYS A 186 -2.03 -12.72 -14.78
CA CYS A 186 -2.05 -14.13 -14.41
C CYS A 186 -1.21 -14.35 -13.13
N TYR A 187 -1.87 -14.79 -12.06
CA TYR A 187 -1.20 -15.21 -10.84
C TYR A 187 -0.90 -16.72 -10.89
N SER A 188 0.39 -17.06 -10.94
CA SER A 188 0.85 -18.46 -11.06
C SER A 188 0.69 -19.30 -9.78
N GLY A 189 0.36 -18.68 -8.64
CA GLY A 189 0.36 -19.34 -7.33
C GLY A 189 1.75 -19.47 -6.69
N ILE A 190 2.80 -18.99 -7.35
CA ILE A 190 4.17 -18.99 -6.81
C ILE A 190 4.38 -17.72 -6.02
N SER A 191 4.84 -17.86 -4.78
CA SER A 191 5.23 -16.71 -3.93
C SER A 191 6.68 -16.32 -4.21
N VAL A 192 6.90 -15.03 -4.48
CA VAL A 192 8.23 -14.44 -4.67
C VAL A 192 8.45 -13.36 -3.63
N SER A 193 9.54 -13.46 -2.87
CA SER A 193 9.96 -12.43 -1.93
C SER A 193 10.58 -11.25 -2.69
N THR A 194 10.06 -10.05 -2.48
CA THR A 194 10.60 -8.81 -3.06
C THR A 194 12.06 -8.59 -2.63
N ALA A 195 12.39 -8.82 -1.36
CA ALA A 195 13.75 -8.69 -0.85
C ALA A 195 14.70 -9.67 -1.56
N ALA A 196 14.34 -10.96 -1.66
CA ALA A 196 15.16 -11.95 -2.36
C ALA A 196 15.31 -11.64 -3.86
N ALA A 197 14.26 -11.12 -4.51
CA ALA A 197 14.34 -10.70 -5.92
C ALA A 197 15.30 -9.50 -6.11
N ARG A 198 15.35 -8.58 -5.13
CA ARG A 198 16.30 -7.45 -5.16
C ARG A 198 17.74 -7.88 -4.94
N ASP A 199 17.99 -8.87 -4.08
CA ASP A 199 19.33 -9.34 -3.74
C ASP A 199 20.08 -9.95 -4.92
N ILE A 200 19.37 -10.47 -5.93
CA ILE A 200 19.99 -11.03 -7.15
C ILE A 200 20.32 -9.98 -8.22
N LEU A 201 19.87 -8.73 -8.06
CA LEU A 201 20.15 -7.68 -9.02
C LEU A 201 21.64 -7.31 -9.01
N PRO A 202 22.25 -7.02 -10.17
CA PRO A 202 23.62 -6.58 -10.24
C PRO A 202 23.76 -5.22 -9.54
N LYS A 203 24.77 -5.11 -8.64
CA LYS A 203 25.07 -3.86 -7.93
C LYS A 203 25.77 -2.84 -8.79
N GLN A 204 26.31 -3.24 -9.94
CA GLN A 204 27.03 -2.42 -10.91
C GLN A 204 26.67 -2.90 -12.32
N VAL A 205 26.55 -1.93 -13.23
CA VAL A 205 26.40 -2.17 -14.67
C VAL A 205 27.45 -1.36 -15.41
N GLU A 206 27.88 -1.84 -16.58
CA GLU A 206 28.80 -1.08 -17.42
C GLU A 206 28.15 0.21 -17.92
N MET A 207 28.93 1.27 -18.09
CA MET A 207 28.45 2.58 -18.53
C MET A 207 27.70 2.50 -19.87
N ALA A 208 28.18 1.69 -20.81
CA ALA A 208 27.50 1.52 -22.10
C ALA A 208 26.09 0.91 -21.94
N THR A 209 25.94 -0.05 -21.02
CA THR A 209 24.64 -0.64 -20.70
C THR A 209 23.72 0.40 -20.04
N ALA A 210 24.21 1.14 -19.06
CA ALA A 210 23.45 2.18 -18.40
C ALA A 210 22.93 3.24 -19.39
N LEU A 211 23.79 3.72 -20.31
CA LEU A 211 23.41 4.71 -21.33
C LEU A 211 22.43 4.19 -22.36
N THR A 212 22.34 2.87 -22.57
CA THR A 212 21.38 2.28 -23.51
C THR A 212 19.98 2.19 -22.94
N PHE A 213 19.86 2.06 -21.61
CA PHE A 213 18.59 1.89 -20.88
C PHE A 213 18.11 3.15 -20.14
N GLY A 214 18.96 4.16 -19.98
CA GLY A 214 18.60 5.48 -19.43
C GLY A 214 18.26 6.45 -20.54
#